data_51251b217150e487ee47a5c31ae12b83
#
_entry.id   51251b217150e487ee47a5c31ae12b83
#
_cell.length_a   1.000
_cell.length_b   1.000
_cell.length_c   1.000
_cell.angle_alpha   90.00
_cell.angle_beta   90.00
_cell.angle_gamma   90.00
#
_symmetry.space_group_name_H-M   'P 1'
#
loop_
_entity.id
_entity.type
_entity.pdbx_description
1 polymer ?
#
loop_
_entity_poly.entity_id
_entity_poly.type
_entity_poly.pdbx_seq_one_letter_code
_entity_poly.pdbx_strand_id
1 'polypeptide(L)'
;DQEYLLLHSCPPHFYTGKTLTKEAVWDFSLWTRVEPDDVMPDGRIFIFGHTPTECYQDKLPLSIYYGNGKIGIDCGSGNRHEVCRLACLRLEDMKEFYSN
;
A
#
# COMPACT_ATOMS: atom_id res chain seq x y z
N ASP A 1 13.48 -15.98 5.56
CA ASP A 1 13.15 -15.11 4.43
C ASP A 1 11.81 -14.43 4.62
N GLN A 2 11.74 -13.15 4.30
CA GLN A 2 10.51 -12.39 4.42
C GLN A 2 9.61 -12.64 3.22
N GLU A 3 8.33 -12.96 3.49
CA GLU A 3 7.33 -13.07 2.44
C GLU A 3 6.54 -11.77 2.33
N TYR A 4 6.22 -11.40 1.09
CA TYR A 4 5.48 -10.18 0.79
C TYR A 4 4.17 -10.52 0.10
N LEU A 5 3.12 -9.78 0.45
CA LEU A 5 1.84 -9.83 -0.24
C LEU A 5 1.68 -8.53 -1.02
N LEU A 6 1.56 -8.63 -2.34
CA LEU A 6 1.43 -7.47 -3.22
C LEU A 6 -0.03 -7.32 -3.64
N LEU A 7 -0.59 -6.13 -3.48
CA LEU A 7 -1.98 -5.90 -3.84
C LEU A 7 -2.23 -4.42 -4.15
N HIS A 8 -3.39 -4.16 -4.74
CA HIS A 8 -3.74 -2.79 -5.11
C HIS A 8 -4.02 -1.93 -3.88
N SER A 9 -4.85 -2.39 -2.96
CA SER A 9 -5.22 -1.61 -1.78
C SER A 9 -5.19 -2.45 -0.51
N CYS A 10 -6.32 -2.89 0.01
CA CYS A 10 -6.39 -3.52 1.32
C CYS A 10 -6.45 -5.05 1.22
N PRO A 11 -5.65 -5.78 2.01
CA PRO A 11 -5.71 -7.24 1.97
C PRO A 11 -7.12 -7.77 2.22
N PRO A 12 -7.61 -8.71 1.40
CA PRO A 12 -8.94 -9.29 1.61
C PRO A 12 -9.06 -10.03 2.94
N HIS A 13 -7.94 -10.36 3.56
CA HIS A 13 -7.91 -10.97 4.90
C HIS A 13 -8.57 -10.09 5.96
N PHE A 14 -8.69 -8.78 5.72
CA PHE A 14 -9.31 -7.83 6.65
C PHE A 14 -10.80 -7.62 6.36
N TYR A 15 -11.32 -8.26 5.32
CA TYR A 15 -12.74 -8.14 4.99
C TYR A 15 -13.58 -8.86 6.05
N THR A 16 -14.50 -8.14 6.66
CA THR A 16 -15.36 -8.66 7.71
C THR A 16 -16.85 -8.62 7.36
N GLY A 17 -17.17 -8.47 6.07
CA GLY A 17 -18.55 -8.42 5.60
C GLY A 17 -19.31 -9.72 5.84
N LYS A 18 -20.62 -9.60 6.13
CA LYS A 18 -21.45 -10.76 6.39
C LYS A 18 -21.68 -11.63 5.15
N THR A 19 -21.63 -11.02 3.98
CA THR A 19 -21.79 -11.72 2.71
C THR A 19 -20.45 -11.82 2.03
N LEU A 20 -19.85 -12.99 2.03
CA LEU A 20 -18.56 -13.24 1.39
C LEU A 20 -18.73 -13.56 -0.09
N THR A 21 -19.37 -12.64 -0.85
CA THR A 21 -19.43 -12.79 -2.29
C THR A 21 -18.07 -12.43 -2.89
N LYS A 22 -17.77 -13.04 -4.03
CA LYS A 22 -16.54 -12.74 -4.75
C LYS A 22 -16.44 -11.26 -5.10
N GLU A 23 -17.57 -10.66 -5.52
CA GLU A 23 -17.60 -9.24 -5.86
C GLU A 23 -17.34 -8.34 -4.66
N ALA A 24 -17.90 -8.68 -3.50
CA ALA A 24 -17.71 -7.88 -2.27
C ALA A 24 -16.26 -7.90 -1.81
N VAL A 25 -15.62 -9.07 -1.83
CA VAL A 25 -14.20 -9.21 -1.48
C VAL A 25 -13.33 -8.46 -2.48
N TRP A 26 -13.68 -8.54 -3.76
CA TRP A 26 -12.96 -7.86 -4.83
C TRP A 26 -13.03 -6.33 -4.65
N ASP A 27 -14.24 -5.79 -4.42
CA ASP A 27 -14.42 -4.36 -4.19
C ASP A 27 -13.63 -3.88 -2.97
N PHE A 28 -13.67 -4.66 -1.90
CA PHE A 28 -12.89 -4.35 -0.69
C PHE A 28 -11.41 -4.23 -1.01
N SER A 29 -10.85 -5.20 -1.75
CA SER A 29 -9.42 -5.24 -2.08
C SER A 29 -8.97 -4.11 -3.00
N LEU A 30 -9.90 -3.55 -3.78
CA LEU A 30 -9.59 -2.48 -4.72
C LEU A 30 -9.76 -1.08 -4.12
N TRP A 31 -10.72 -0.89 -3.23
CA TRP A 31 -11.15 0.44 -2.81
C TRP A 31 -10.95 0.77 -1.34
N THR A 32 -10.88 -0.23 -0.47
CA THR A 32 -10.74 0.02 0.97
C THR A 32 -9.34 0.50 1.27
N ARG A 33 -9.25 1.59 2.01
CA ARG A 33 -7.96 2.15 2.42
C ARG A 33 -7.39 1.38 3.61
N VAL A 34 -6.09 1.12 3.56
CA VAL A 34 -5.37 0.46 4.65
C VAL A 34 -5.29 1.40 5.85
N GLU A 35 -5.60 0.87 7.03
CA GLU A 35 -5.44 1.60 8.29
C GLU A 35 -4.03 1.39 8.85
N PRO A 36 -3.49 2.37 9.61
CA PRO A 36 -2.14 2.22 10.18
C PRO A 36 -1.94 0.98 11.05
N ASP A 37 -3.01 0.49 11.67
CA ASP A 37 -2.95 -0.67 12.57
C ASP A 37 -3.13 -2.01 11.86
N ASP A 38 -3.41 -2.00 10.55
CA ASP A 38 -3.61 -3.23 9.79
C ASP A 38 -2.31 -4.00 9.67
N VAL A 39 -2.26 -5.23 10.17
CA VAL A 39 -1.10 -6.11 10.12
C VAL A 39 -1.55 -7.52 9.78
N MET A 40 -0.84 -8.19 8.86
CA MET A 40 -1.16 -9.57 8.51
C MET A 40 -0.87 -10.50 9.68
N PRO A 41 -1.84 -11.35 10.06
CA PRO A 41 -1.63 -12.24 11.21
C PRO A 41 -0.57 -13.31 10.98
N ASP A 42 -0.21 -13.59 9.73
CA ASP A 42 0.77 -14.61 9.37
C ASP A 42 2.20 -14.06 9.24
N GLY A 43 2.41 -12.79 9.58
CA GLY A 43 3.74 -12.19 9.56
C GLY A 43 4.22 -11.70 8.20
N ARG A 44 3.42 -11.86 7.14
CA ARG A 44 3.78 -11.30 5.84
C ARG A 44 3.68 -9.77 5.88
N ILE A 45 4.57 -9.13 5.14
CA ILE A 45 4.49 -7.68 4.92
C ILE A 45 3.68 -7.46 3.66
N PHE A 46 2.64 -6.62 3.71
CA PHE A 46 1.89 -6.33 2.49
C PHE A 46 2.32 -4.98 1.92
N ILE A 47 2.39 -4.94 0.58
CA ILE A 47 2.78 -3.75 -0.18
C ILE A 47 1.56 -3.31 -0.98
N PHE A 48 1.17 -2.04 -0.80
CA PHE A 48 -0.09 -1.55 -1.35
C PHE A 48 0.06 -0.18 -2.02
N GLY A 49 -0.90 0.12 -2.90
CA GLY A 49 -1.06 1.42 -3.52
C GLY A 49 -2.37 2.07 -3.12
N HIS A 50 -3.04 2.71 -4.08
CA HIS A 50 -4.37 3.30 -3.94
C HIS A 50 -4.47 4.51 -3.00
N THR A 51 -3.91 4.42 -1.80
CA THR A 51 -3.94 5.51 -0.82
C THR A 51 -2.57 6.20 -0.83
N PRO A 52 -2.51 7.47 -1.23
CA PRO A 52 -1.23 8.18 -1.28
C PRO A 52 -0.54 8.22 0.08
N THR A 53 0.78 8.16 0.05
CA THR A 53 1.56 8.07 1.30
C THR A 53 1.44 9.29 2.18
N GLU A 54 0.98 10.43 1.64
CA GLU A 54 0.70 11.63 2.46
C GLU A 54 -0.38 11.38 3.51
N CYS A 55 -1.21 10.35 3.33
CA CYS A 55 -2.23 9.97 4.30
C CYS A 55 -1.62 9.30 5.54
N TYR A 56 -0.36 8.91 5.49
CA TYR A 56 0.31 8.18 6.58
C TYR A 56 1.51 8.91 7.16
N GLN A 57 2.09 9.87 6.43
CA GLN A 57 3.31 10.55 6.85
C GLN A 57 3.42 11.93 6.21
N ASP A 58 4.24 12.78 6.82
CA ASP A 58 4.44 14.18 6.41
C ASP A 58 5.74 14.39 5.63
N LYS A 59 6.08 13.47 4.75
CA LYS A 59 7.29 13.61 3.92
C LYS A 59 6.95 14.20 2.57
N LEU A 60 7.71 15.23 2.15
CA LEU A 60 7.59 15.83 0.82
C LEU A 60 8.97 15.96 0.18
N PRO A 61 9.15 15.62 -1.10
CA PRO A 61 8.15 15.01 -1.99
C PRO A 61 7.61 13.69 -1.44
N LEU A 62 6.47 13.26 -1.95
CA LEU A 62 5.86 12.01 -1.48
C LEU A 62 6.87 10.86 -1.62
N SER A 63 7.01 10.09 -0.57
CA SER A 63 7.99 9.01 -0.49
C SER A 63 7.34 7.73 -0.01
N ILE A 64 7.98 6.60 -0.29
CA ILE A 64 7.50 5.28 0.16
C ILE A 64 7.30 5.30 1.68
N TYR A 65 6.17 4.78 2.13
CA TYR A 65 5.81 4.71 3.53
C TYR A 65 6.12 3.31 4.06
N TYR A 66 6.89 3.24 5.15
CA TYR A 66 7.21 2.00 5.84
C TYR A 66 6.49 1.98 7.17
N GLY A 67 5.37 1.26 7.24
CA GLY A 67 4.62 1.09 8.47
C GLY A 67 4.94 -0.23 9.14
N ASN A 68 4.22 -0.52 10.22
CA ASN A 68 4.36 -1.80 10.90
C ASN A 68 3.73 -2.91 10.05
N GLY A 69 4.58 -3.77 9.48
CA GLY A 69 4.11 -4.89 8.66
C GLY A 69 3.53 -4.50 7.31
N LYS A 70 3.80 -3.29 6.82
CA LYS A 70 3.23 -2.80 5.56
C LYS A 70 4.14 -1.77 4.91
N ILE A 71 4.02 -1.66 3.59
CA ILE A 71 4.74 -0.66 2.80
C ILE A 71 3.76 -0.04 1.81
N GLY A 72 3.62 1.28 1.85
CA GLY A 72 2.78 2.02 0.91
C GLY A 72 3.64 2.65 -0.17
N ILE A 73 3.31 2.41 -1.44
CA ILE A 73 4.12 2.87 -2.57
C ILE A 73 3.41 3.87 -3.47
N ASP A 74 2.22 4.33 -3.10
CA ASP A 74 1.51 5.32 -3.91
C ASP A 74 2.03 6.72 -3.57
N CYS A 75 2.98 7.20 -4.35
CA CYS A 75 3.55 8.54 -4.19
C CYS A 75 2.88 9.57 -5.11
N GLY A 76 1.64 9.30 -5.52
CA GLY A 76 0.84 10.23 -6.29
C GLY A 76 1.12 10.22 -7.78
N SER A 77 1.68 9.13 -8.31
CA SER A 77 1.94 8.98 -9.74
C SER A 77 0.70 9.30 -10.57
N GLY A 78 0.85 10.10 -11.61
CA GLY A 78 -0.26 10.54 -12.43
C GLY A 78 -0.85 11.88 -12.01
N ASN A 79 -0.59 12.35 -10.82
CA ASN A 79 -0.94 13.70 -10.41
C ASN A 79 0.13 14.68 -10.89
N ARG A 80 -0.30 15.90 -11.23
CA ARG A 80 0.62 16.92 -11.75
C ARG A 80 1.21 17.82 -10.67
N HIS A 81 0.94 17.52 -9.42
CA HIS A 81 1.51 18.28 -8.32
C HIS A 81 3.00 17.99 -8.21
N GLU A 82 3.81 19.03 -7.95
CA GLU A 82 5.27 18.91 -7.93
C GLU A 82 5.81 17.96 -6.86
N VAL A 83 5.04 17.69 -5.80
CA VAL A 83 5.45 16.74 -4.74
C VAL A 83 5.09 15.30 -5.08
N CYS A 84 4.35 15.07 -6.17
CA CYS A 84 3.91 13.73 -6.59
C CYS A 84 4.91 13.12 -7.57
N ARG A 85 5.14 11.83 -7.45
CA ARG A 85 6.11 11.13 -8.31
C ARG A 85 5.79 9.64 -8.35
N LEU A 86 6.39 8.95 -9.31
CA LEU A 86 6.31 7.49 -9.42
C LEU A 86 7.39 6.88 -8.55
N ALA A 87 7.02 5.93 -7.71
CA ALA A 87 7.94 5.20 -6.85
C ALA A 87 8.12 3.77 -7.31
N CYS A 88 9.31 3.26 -7.16
CA CYS A 88 9.63 1.85 -7.39
C CYS A 88 10.53 1.37 -6.26
N LEU A 89 10.20 0.21 -5.70
CA LEU A 89 10.96 -0.39 -4.60
C LEU A 89 11.55 -1.72 -5.06
N ARG A 90 12.86 -1.85 -4.94
CA ARG A 90 13.54 -3.12 -5.22
C ARG A 90 13.66 -3.90 -3.92
N LEU A 91 13.02 -5.07 -3.87
CA LEU A 91 12.91 -5.82 -2.61
C LEU A 91 14.21 -6.50 -2.19
N GLU A 92 15.11 -6.79 -3.14
CA GLU A 92 16.36 -7.49 -2.83
C GLU A 92 17.22 -6.72 -1.83
N ASP A 93 17.24 -5.39 -1.94
CA ASP A 93 18.06 -4.52 -1.09
C ASP A 93 17.28 -3.32 -0.56
N MET A 94 15.97 -3.27 -0.81
CA MET A 94 15.08 -2.18 -0.38
C MET A 94 15.50 -0.82 -0.94
N LYS A 95 16.09 -0.82 -2.12
CA LYS A 95 16.49 0.42 -2.78
C LYS A 95 15.28 1.07 -3.44
N GLU A 96 15.14 2.37 -3.22
CA GLU A 96 14.05 3.18 -3.76
C GLU A 96 14.49 3.92 -5.01
N PHE A 97 13.58 3.98 -5.98
CA PHE A 97 13.76 4.73 -7.21
C PHE A 97 12.55 5.61 -7.42
N TYR A 98 12.76 6.85 -7.84
CA TYR A 98 11.67 7.79 -8.07
C TYR A 98 11.82 8.46 -9.43
N SER A 99 10.68 8.73 -10.06
CA SER A 99 10.61 9.45 -11.32
C SER A 99 9.50 10.49 -11.26
N ASN A 100 9.78 11.66 -11.75
CA ASN A 100 8.80 12.74 -11.77
C ASN A 100 7.80 12.60 -12.91
#